data_912b1d3d125e63b907bb3bdfd368379a
#
_entry.id   912b1d3d125e63b907bb3bdfd368379a
#
_cell.length_a   1.000
_cell.length_b   1.000
_cell.length_c   1.000
_cell.angle_alpha   90.00
_cell.angle_beta   90.00
_cell.angle_gamma   90.00
#
_symmetry.space_group_name_H-M   'P 1'
#
loop_
_entity.id
_entity.type
_entity.pdbx_description
1 polymer ?
#
loop_
_entity_poly.entity_id
_entity_poly.type
_entity_poly.pdbx_seq_one_letter_code
_entity_poly.pdbx_strand_id
1 'polypeptide(L)'
;MLQSVFGQADKTKSSQSTFLKTLFQLPLTARDAVIAGAGSEGAVIEWGNTGSNDGTLIFTADGETLIGDLAADNISSISATLQNASSLTGAVNSANTALSVTLTHDESSIWTVTADSSLAILSDSAGISGETITNIIGNGFFVYYDASRSENSALAGKTYSLNGGGYLTPKTIAGN
;
A
#
# COMPACT_ATOMS: atom_id res chain seq x y z
N MET A 1 -24.67 1.64 2.54
CA MET A 1 -24.50 2.30 1.24
C MET A 1 -23.72 3.58 1.52
N LEU A 2 -22.38 3.52 1.49
CA LEU A 2 -21.53 4.69 1.67
C LEU A 2 -21.29 5.30 0.29
N GLN A 3 -21.86 6.46 0.04
CA GLN A 3 -21.50 7.28 -1.11
C GLN A 3 -20.12 7.86 -0.85
N SER A 4 -19.19 7.59 -1.76
CA SER A 4 -17.90 8.24 -1.79
C SER A 4 -18.08 9.73 -2.04
N VAL A 5 -17.74 10.55 -1.07
CA VAL A 5 -17.63 11.99 -1.27
C VAL A 5 -16.25 12.27 -1.86
N PHE A 6 -16.14 12.26 -3.18
CA PHE A 6 -14.97 12.80 -3.86
C PHE A 6 -15.24 14.28 -4.16
N GLY A 7 -14.48 15.14 -3.49
CA GLY A 7 -14.47 16.55 -3.84
C GLY A 7 -13.86 16.74 -5.24
N GLN A 8 -14.46 17.64 -6.02
CA GLN A 8 -13.93 18.05 -7.31
C GLN A 8 -12.49 18.56 -7.14
N ALA A 9 -11.53 17.87 -7.75
CA ALA A 9 -10.16 18.35 -7.84
C ALA A 9 -10.06 19.34 -9.01
N ASP A 10 -9.55 20.52 -8.70
CA ASP A 10 -9.22 21.55 -9.68
C ASP A 10 -8.11 21.04 -10.62
N LYS A 11 -8.32 21.16 -11.93
CA LYS A 11 -7.51 20.58 -13.01
C LYS A 11 -6.10 21.18 -13.16
N THR A 12 -5.64 22.03 -12.25
CA THR A 12 -4.40 22.81 -12.41
C THR A 12 -3.36 22.62 -11.31
N LYS A 13 -3.59 21.73 -10.33
CA LYS A 13 -2.63 21.49 -9.25
C LYS A 13 -2.37 20.02 -9.10
N SER A 14 -1.09 19.63 -9.07
CA SER A 14 -0.61 18.40 -8.48
C SER A 14 -1.34 18.20 -7.16
N SER A 15 -2.38 17.38 -7.17
CA SER A 15 -3.17 17.16 -5.98
C SER A 15 -2.43 16.18 -5.08
N GLN A 16 -1.66 16.72 -4.15
CA GLN A 16 -1.37 16.00 -2.92
C GLN A 16 -2.71 15.80 -2.21
N SER A 17 -3.35 14.69 -2.47
CA SER A 17 -4.53 14.29 -1.72
C SER A 17 -4.06 13.85 -0.33
N THR A 18 -4.00 14.80 0.60
CA THR A 18 -3.96 14.46 2.03
C THR A 18 -5.34 13.96 2.39
N PHE A 19 -5.54 12.68 2.24
CA PHE A 19 -6.80 12.05 2.60
C PHE A 19 -6.84 11.85 4.12
N LEU A 20 -7.66 12.65 4.79
CA LEU A 20 -8.27 12.39 6.10
C LEU A 20 -7.41 12.43 7.36
N LYS A 21 -7.14 13.60 7.81
CA LYS A 21 -6.93 13.80 9.24
C LYS A 21 -8.18 14.35 9.99
N THR A 22 -9.32 14.51 9.34
CA THR A 22 -10.40 15.33 9.95
C THR A 22 -11.78 14.68 10.01
N LEU A 23 -12.01 13.47 9.56
CA LEU A 23 -13.38 12.97 9.43
C LEU A 23 -13.79 11.80 10.29
N PHE A 24 -12.91 11.07 10.96
CA PHE A 24 -13.36 9.94 11.76
C PHE A 24 -12.55 9.74 13.03
N GLN A 25 -13.13 10.12 14.16
CA GLN A 25 -12.78 9.67 15.51
C GLN A 25 -13.50 8.35 15.88
N LEU A 26 -13.97 7.61 14.90
CA LEU A 26 -14.59 6.30 15.09
C LEU A 26 -13.78 5.28 14.32
N PRO A 27 -13.57 4.06 14.84
CA PRO A 27 -12.88 3.02 14.11
C PRO A 27 -13.58 2.80 12.78
N LEU A 28 -12.88 3.10 11.68
CA LEU A 28 -13.39 2.93 10.34
C LEU A 28 -13.07 1.50 9.90
N THR A 29 -14.10 0.68 9.71
CA THR A 29 -13.95 -0.58 9.00
C THR A 29 -14.29 -0.34 7.53
N ALA A 30 -13.27 -0.15 6.71
CA ALA A 30 -13.45 -0.10 5.27
C ALA A 30 -13.47 -1.54 4.73
N ARG A 31 -14.59 -1.95 4.14
CA ARG A 31 -14.74 -3.25 3.48
C ARG A 31 -14.88 -3.03 1.99
N ASP A 32 -14.25 -3.89 1.21
CA ASP A 32 -14.31 -3.87 -0.25
C ASP A 32 -13.84 -2.53 -0.85
N ALA A 33 -12.89 -1.87 -0.17
CA ALA A 33 -12.29 -0.65 -0.66
C ALA A 33 -11.11 -1.00 -1.59
N VAL A 34 -11.20 -0.57 -2.83
CA VAL A 34 -10.03 -0.43 -3.69
C VAL A 34 -9.56 1.01 -3.54
N ILE A 35 -8.38 1.19 -2.95
CA ILE A 35 -7.76 2.50 -2.86
C ILE A 35 -6.84 2.61 -4.07
N ALA A 36 -7.26 3.40 -5.05
CA ALA A 36 -6.49 3.66 -6.25
C ALA A 36 -5.84 5.04 -6.17
N GLY A 37 -4.63 5.16 -6.70
CA GLY A 37 -3.97 6.45 -6.86
C GLY A 37 -4.79 7.39 -7.75
N ALA A 38 -4.72 8.68 -7.48
CA ALA A 38 -5.35 9.69 -8.35
C ALA A 38 -4.75 9.57 -9.75
N GLY A 39 -5.60 9.60 -10.77
CA GLY A 39 -5.17 9.37 -12.14
C GLY A 39 -5.27 7.93 -12.60
N SER A 40 -5.33 6.98 -11.69
CA SER A 40 -5.84 5.68 -12.06
C SER A 40 -7.32 5.84 -12.38
N GLU A 41 -7.71 5.55 -13.57
CA GLU A 41 -9.11 5.45 -13.89
C GLU A 41 -9.68 4.21 -13.21
N GLY A 42 -10.13 4.37 -11.99
CA GLY A 42 -11.18 3.49 -11.56
C GLY A 42 -12.27 3.59 -12.60
N ALA A 43 -12.72 2.48 -13.15
CA ALA A 43 -13.68 2.37 -14.25
C ALA A 43 -15.03 3.08 -14.02
N VAL A 44 -15.11 4.01 -13.10
CA VAL A 44 -16.33 4.66 -12.62
C VAL A 44 -16.28 6.17 -12.77
N ILE A 45 -15.12 6.76 -13.11
CA ILE A 45 -15.02 8.22 -13.16
C ILE A 45 -14.32 8.62 -14.46
N GLU A 46 -15.06 9.20 -15.36
CA GLU A 46 -14.63 9.74 -16.65
C GLU A 46 -13.72 10.98 -16.52
N TRP A 47 -12.69 10.94 -15.67
CA TRP A 47 -11.90 12.12 -15.36
C TRP A 47 -10.53 12.18 -16.03
N GLY A 48 -10.27 11.29 -16.88
CA GLY A 48 -9.02 11.23 -17.60
C GLY A 48 -8.84 9.88 -18.26
N ASN A 49 -7.77 9.71 -18.96
CA ASN A 49 -7.41 8.43 -19.55
C ASN A 49 -6.34 7.78 -18.69
N THR A 50 -6.42 6.46 -18.47
CA THR A 50 -5.39 5.69 -17.78
C THR A 50 -4.01 6.06 -18.32
N GLY A 51 -3.08 6.38 -17.43
CA GLY A 51 -1.76 6.84 -17.83
C GLY A 51 -1.69 8.29 -18.29
N SER A 52 -2.74 9.09 -18.11
CA SER A 52 -2.77 10.50 -18.54
C SER A 52 -2.64 11.50 -17.41
N ASN A 53 -3.03 11.12 -16.20
CA ASN A 53 -2.96 11.98 -15.02
C ASN A 53 -2.25 11.22 -13.92
N ASP A 54 -1.10 11.70 -13.50
CA ASP A 54 -0.37 11.14 -12.36
C ASP A 54 -1.04 11.52 -11.04
N GLY A 55 -0.85 10.69 -10.04
CA GLY A 55 -1.32 10.95 -8.71
C GLY A 55 -0.45 10.31 -7.64
N THR A 56 -0.36 10.97 -6.50
CA THR A 56 0.27 10.41 -5.31
C THR A 56 -0.76 10.33 -4.21
N LEU A 57 -1.09 9.10 -3.80
CA LEU A 57 -1.92 8.84 -2.63
C LEU A 57 -1.01 8.74 -1.41
N ILE A 58 -1.22 9.62 -0.43
CA ILE A 58 -0.61 9.51 0.90
C ILE A 58 -1.72 9.15 1.88
N PHE A 59 -1.56 8.02 2.56
CA PHE A 59 -2.60 7.44 3.39
C PHE A 59 -2.00 6.96 4.71
N THR A 60 -2.70 7.23 5.81
CA THR A 60 -2.33 6.75 7.15
C THR A 60 -3.54 6.09 7.80
N ALA A 61 -3.39 4.82 8.17
CA ALA A 61 -4.30 4.12 9.06
C ALA A 61 -3.78 4.26 10.49
N ASP A 62 -4.62 4.75 11.38
CA ASP A 62 -4.30 5.02 12.78
C ASP A 62 -5.34 4.34 13.68
N GLY A 63 -5.05 3.14 14.16
CA GLY A 63 -6.00 2.31 14.90
C GLY A 63 -7.15 1.76 14.03
N GLU A 64 -6.94 1.61 12.72
CA GLU A 64 -7.98 1.31 11.74
C GLU A 64 -7.91 -0.12 11.21
N THR A 65 -9.07 -0.68 10.85
CA THR A 65 -9.17 -1.95 10.15
C THR A 65 -9.55 -1.73 8.69
N LEU A 66 -8.66 -2.14 7.79
CA LEU A 66 -8.82 -1.98 6.36
C LEU A 66 -8.97 -3.35 5.70
N ILE A 67 -9.94 -3.45 4.78
CA ILE A 67 -10.15 -4.64 3.96
C ILE A 67 -10.28 -4.18 2.51
N GLY A 68 -9.37 -4.66 1.66
CA GLY A 68 -9.30 -4.29 0.25
C GLY A 68 -7.87 -4.15 -0.23
N ASP A 69 -7.68 -4.04 -1.52
CA ASP A 69 -6.38 -3.97 -2.16
C ASP A 69 -5.90 -2.51 -2.31
N LEU A 70 -4.59 -2.33 -2.28
CA LEU A 70 -3.94 -1.07 -2.66
C LEU A 70 -3.39 -1.23 -4.07
N ALA A 71 -3.91 -0.45 -5.02
CA ALA A 71 -3.50 -0.51 -6.41
C ALA A 71 -3.35 0.88 -7.02
N ALA A 72 -2.45 1.01 -7.97
CA ALA A 72 -2.27 2.22 -8.77
C ALA A 72 -1.81 1.86 -10.20
N ASP A 73 -1.96 2.79 -11.11
CA ASP A 73 -1.45 2.65 -12.47
C ASP A 73 0.05 3.00 -12.56
N ASN A 74 0.61 2.91 -13.77
CA ASN A 74 2.04 3.03 -14.03
C ASN A 74 2.60 4.47 -13.92
N ILE A 75 1.76 5.46 -13.68
CA ILE A 75 2.16 6.85 -13.47
C ILE A 75 1.82 7.36 -12.07
N SER A 76 1.14 6.55 -11.26
CA SER A 76 0.67 6.92 -9.93
C SER A 76 1.42 6.17 -8.83
N SER A 77 1.52 6.81 -7.67
CA SER A 77 2.24 6.27 -6.51
C SER A 77 1.37 6.20 -5.26
N ILE A 78 1.67 5.25 -4.38
CA ILE A 78 1.01 5.09 -3.08
C ILE A 78 2.07 5.14 -1.98
N SER A 79 1.79 5.92 -0.94
CA SER A 79 2.53 5.88 0.33
C SER A 79 1.54 5.62 1.46
N ALA A 80 1.54 4.40 1.97
CA ALA A 80 0.65 3.95 3.03
C ALA A 80 1.42 3.76 4.34
N THR A 81 0.84 4.21 5.44
CA THR A 81 1.35 3.99 6.79
C THR A 81 0.29 3.30 7.63
N LEU A 82 0.66 2.21 8.29
CA LEU A 82 -0.16 1.49 9.26
C LEU A 82 0.46 1.69 10.64
N GLN A 83 -0.29 2.25 11.56
CA GLN A 83 0.17 2.55 12.92
C GLN A 83 -0.92 2.33 13.97
N ASN A 84 -0.49 2.22 15.24
CA ASN A 84 -1.39 2.13 16.39
C ASN A 84 -2.39 0.96 16.29
N ALA A 85 -1.86 -0.25 16.07
CA ALA A 85 -2.64 -1.48 15.92
C ALA A 85 -3.61 -1.47 14.74
N SER A 86 -3.26 -0.78 13.67
CA SER A 86 -4.00 -0.86 12.42
C SER A 86 -3.83 -2.22 11.74
N SER A 87 -4.83 -2.62 10.97
CA SER A 87 -4.75 -3.83 10.17
C SER A 87 -5.15 -3.57 8.73
N LEU A 88 -4.41 -4.20 7.81
CA LEU A 88 -4.74 -4.27 6.39
C LEU A 88 -4.95 -5.74 6.01
N THR A 89 -6.09 -6.08 5.43
CA THR A 89 -6.32 -7.37 4.78
C THR A 89 -6.52 -7.12 3.30
N GLY A 90 -5.54 -7.47 2.48
CA GLY A 90 -5.57 -7.19 1.05
C GLY A 90 -4.22 -7.41 0.38
N ALA A 91 -4.22 -7.34 -0.94
CA ALA A 91 -2.99 -7.31 -1.73
C ALA A 91 -2.52 -5.87 -1.96
N VAL A 92 -1.22 -5.70 -2.12
CA VAL A 92 -0.62 -4.40 -2.42
C VAL A 92 0.08 -4.48 -3.76
N ASN A 93 -0.42 -3.71 -4.74
CA ASN A 93 0.14 -3.66 -6.09
C ASN A 93 0.36 -5.06 -6.70
N SER A 94 -0.66 -5.90 -6.63
CA SER A 94 -0.58 -7.31 -7.09
C SER A 94 -0.29 -7.42 -8.58
N ALA A 95 -0.81 -6.50 -9.39
CA ALA A 95 -0.50 -6.42 -10.81
C ALA A 95 0.90 -5.87 -11.10
N ASN A 96 1.60 -5.33 -10.10
CA ASN A 96 2.92 -4.69 -10.23
C ASN A 96 2.92 -3.57 -11.30
N THR A 97 1.85 -2.77 -11.34
CA THR A 97 1.67 -1.68 -12.31
C THR A 97 2.03 -0.31 -11.75
N ALA A 98 1.90 -0.10 -10.44
CA ALA A 98 2.15 1.20 -9.83
C ALA A 98 3.57 1.71 -10.09
N LEU A 99 3.70 3.02 -10.33
CA LEU A 99 5.00 3.68 -10.46
C LEU A 99 5.84 3.47 -9.19
N SER A 100 5.24 3.60 -8.01
CA SER A 100 5.89 3.30 -6.74
C SER A 100 4.85 3.01 -5.66
N VAL A 101 5.15 2.02 -4.81
CA VAL A 101 4.36 1.77 -3.61
C VAL A 101 5.30 1.69 -2.42
N THR A 102 5.05 2.54 -1.43
CA THR A 102 5.70 2.52 -0.13
C THR A 102 4.70 2.07 0.92
N LEU A 103 5.08 1.09 1.72
CA LEU A 103 4.33 0.64 2.89
C LEU A 103 5.20 0.77 4.14
N THR A 104 4.69 1.47 5.13
CA THR A 104 5.31 1.64 6.44
C THR A 104 4.44 0.99 7.49
N HIS A 105 5.06 0.17 8.33
CA HIS A 105 4.42 -0.50 9.45
C HIS A 105 5.09 -0.12 10.77
N ASP A 106 4.30 0.03 11.83
CA ASP A 106 4.81 -0.05 13.18
C ASP A 106 4.75 -1.51 13.71
N GLU A 107 5.31 -1.75 14.89
CA GLU A 107 5.36 -3.08 15.50
C GLU A 107 3.99 -3.65 15.89
N SER A 108 2.99 -2.78 16.05
CA SER A 108 1.65 -3.15 16.53
C SER A 108 0.65 -3.44 15.40
N SER A 109 0.97 -2.98 14.19
CA SER A 109 0.08 -3.10 13.04
C SER A 109 0.32 -4.40 12.27
N ILE A 110 -0.73 -4.92 11.64
CA ILE A 110 -0.72 -6.22 10.94
C ILE A 110 -1.14 -6.04 9.49
N TRP A 111 -0.37 -6.62 8.57
CA TRP A 111 -0.79 -6.80 7.19
C TRP A 111 -1.05 -8.28 6.88
N THR A 112 -2.29 -8.62 6.51
CA THR A 112 -2.68 -9.94 6.03
C THR A 112 -2.75 -9.94 4.51
N VAL A 113 -1.84 -10.65 3.88
CA VAL A 113 -1.69 -10.71 2.43
C VAL A 113 -2.73 -11.63 1.82
N THR A 114 -3.39 -11.21 0.74
CA THR A 114 -4.42 -11.98 0.04
C THR A 114 -4.04 -12.40 -1.38
N ALA A 115 -2.97 -11.83 -1.93
CA ALA A 115 -2.34 -12.23 -3.20
C ALA A 115 -0.89 -11.76 -3.22
N ASP A 116 -0.08 -12.27 -4.16
CA ASP A 116 1.28 -11.79 -4.37
C ASP A 116 1.28 -10.26 -4.49
N SER A 117 2.23 -9.62 -3.82
CA SER A 117 2.26 -8.17 -3.66
C SER A 117 3.64 -7.62 -4.01
N SER A 118 3.69 -6.38 -4.52
CA SER A 118 4.95 -5.76 -4.95
C SER A 118 5.10 -4.34 -4.37
N LEU A 119 6.21 -4.09 -3.69
CA LEU A 119 6.53 -2.84 -3.02
C LEU A 119 7.85 -2.27 -3.55
N ALA A 120 7.90 -0.98 -3.82
CA ALA A 120 9.16 -0.28 -4.02
C ALA A 120 9.91 -0.17 -2.67
N ILE A 121 9.19 0.19 -1.61
CA ILE A 121 9.76 0.38 -0.28
C ILE A 121 8.88 -0.30 0.76
N LEU A 122 9.51 -1.08 1.66
CA LEU A 122 8.90 -1.61 2.87
C LEU A 122 9.70 -1.13 4.09
N SER A 123 9.08 -0.31 4.91
CA SER A 123 9.64 0.13 6.20
C SER A 123 8.94 -0.63 7.33
N ASP A 124 9.56 -1.72 7.77
CA ASP A 124 9.04 -2.62 8.80
C ASP A 124 10.18 -3.23 9.62
N SER A 125 11.11 -2.40 10.08
CA SER A 125 12.25 -2.87 10.86
C SER A 125 11.85 -3.50 12.19
N ALA A 126 10.73 -3.08 12.75
CA ALA A 126 10.21 -3.59 14.02
C ALA A 126 9.60 -5.00 13.89
N GLY A 127 9.11 -5.36 12.70
CA GLY A 127 8.58 -6.71 12.42
C GLY A 127 9.66 -7.77 12.19
N ILE A 128 10.94 -7.38 12.02
CA ILE A 128 12.03 -8.33 11.74
C ILE A 128 12.44 -9.06 13.01
N SER A 129 12.27 -10.37 13.03
CA SER A 129 12.74 -11.27 14.09
C SER A 129 13.55 -12.42 13.49
N GLY A 130 14.88 -12.28 13.51
CA GLY A 130 15.77 -13.24 12.84
C GLY A 130 15.55 -13.30 11.33
N GLU A 131 15.06 -14.43 10.83
CA GLU A 131 14.75 -14.64 9.41
C GLU A 131 13.24 -14.60 9.13
N THR A 132 12.46 -14.01 10.02
CA THR A 132 10.99 -13.94 9.92
C THR A 132 10.50 -12.51 10.06
N ILE A 133 9.48 -12.14 9.29
CA ILE A 133 8.68 -10.94 9.52
C ILE A 133 7.41 -11.38 10.27
N THR A 134 7.22 -10.84 11.46
CA THR A 134 6.19 -11.33 12.40
C THR A 134 4.83 -10.66 12.26
N ASN A 135 4.79 -9.43 11.76
CA ASN A 135 3.59 -8.60 11.60
C ASN A 135 3.04 -8.56 10.17
N ILE A 136 3.63 -9.36 9.25
CA ILE A 136 3.05 -9.66 7.94
C ILE A 136 2.61 -11.12 7.92
N ILE A 137 1.31 -11.36 7.74
CA ILE A 137 0.71 -12.69 7.60
C ILE A 137 0.62 -13.01 6.12
N GLY A 138 1.52 -13.88 5.64
CA GLY A 138 1.71 -14.11 4.21
C GLY A 138 0.68 -15.03 3.56
N ASN A 139 0.01 -15.93 4.31
CA ASN A 139 -0.97 -16.89 3.78
C ASN A 139 -0.47 -17.71 2.58
N GLY A 140 0.84 -17.97 2.50
CA GLY A 140 1.48 -18.67 1.39
C GLY A 140 1.85 -17.80 0.18
N PHE A 141 1.50 -16.51 0.17
CA PHE A 141 1.83 -15.59 -0.90
C PHE A 141 3.23 -14.99 -0.77
N PHE A 142 3.71 -14.41 -1.87
CA PHE A 142 4.97 -13.69 -1.91
C PHE A 142 4.74 -12.18 -1.81
N VAL A 143 5.58 -11.53 -1.03
CA VAL A 143 5.74 -10.08 -1.01
C VAL A 143 7.11 -9.74 -1.58
N TYR A 144 7.14 -8.95 -2.64
CA TYR A 144 8.35 -8.51 -3.29
C TYR A 144 8.73 -7.10 -2.86
N TYR A 145 10.02 -6.84 -2.65
CA TYR A 145 10.53 -5.50 -2.38
C TYR A 145 11.74 -5.18 -3.26
N ASP A 146 11.96 -3.92 -3.56
CA ASP A 146 13.08 -3.48 -4.38
C ASP A 146 14.35 -3.33 -3.52
N ALA A 147 15.25 -4.30 -3.62
CA ALA A 147 16.51 -4.30 -2.87
C ALA A 147 17.51 -3.22 -3.33
N SER A 148 17.26 -2.56 -4.47
CA SER A 148 18.11 -1.45 -4.94
C SER A 148 17.84 -0.13 -4.21
N ARG A 149 16.70 -0.04 -3.53
CA ARG A 149 16.33 1.14 -2.77
C ARG A 149 17.08 1.23 -1.44
N SER A 150 17.71 2.37 -1.18
CA SER A 150 18.43 2.61 0.08
C SER A 150 17.53 2.53 1.31
N GLU A 151 16.25 2.87 1.14
CA GLU A 151 15.23 2.81 2.19
C GLU A 151 14.96 1.38 2.67
N ASN A 152 15.23 0.38 1.82
CA ASN A 152 15.12 -1.03 2.15
C ASN A 152 16.42 -1.63 2.75
N SER A 153 17.39 -0.79 3.12
CA SER A 153 18.68 -1.26 3.67
C SER A 153 18.54 -2.13 4.92
N ALA A 154 17.50 -1.90 5.74
CA ALA A 154 17.20 -2.73 6.90
C ALA A 154 16.86 -4.18 6.54
N LEU A 155 16.32 -4.42 5.35
CA LEU A 155 16.03 -5.77 4.82
C LEU A 155 17.27 -6.47 4.27
N ALA A 156 18.40 -5.76 4.14
CA ALA A 156 19.71 -6.29 3.76
C ALA A 156 19.72 -7.15 2.48
N GLY A 157 18.78 -6.99 1.58
CA GLY A 157 18.65 -7.79 0.36
C GLY A 157 18.30 -9.26 0.61
N LYS A 158 17.75 -9.61 1.77
CA LYS A 158 17.45 -10.98 2.19
C LYS A 158 16.02 -11.38 1.92
N THR A 159 15.80 -12.70 1.88
CA THR A 159 14.46 -13.29 1.94
C THR A 159 14.12 -13.63 3.39
N TYR A 160 12.90 -13.30 3.79
CA TYR A 160 12.34 -13.59 5.11
C TYR A 160 11.11 -14.46 4.97
N SER A 161 10.94 -15.40 5.91
CA SER A 161 9.65 -16.10 6.06
C SER A 161 8.59 -15.13 6.59
N LEU A 162 7.37 -15.25 6.10
CA LEU A 162 6.23 -14.50 6.65
C LEU A 162 5.47 -15.34 7.66
N ASN A 163 4.86 -14.70 8.63
CA ASN A 163 3.97 -15.39 9.55
C ASN A 163 2.78 -16.00 8.76
N GLY A 164 2.38 -17.24 9.10
CA GLY A 164 1.33 -17.94 8.36
C GLY A 164 1.72 -18.45 6.96
N GLY A 165 3.03 -18.41 6.61
CA GLY A 165 3.57 -18.92 5.34
C GLY A 165 3.74 -17.85 4.26
N GLY A 166 4.51 -18.20 3.21
CA GLY A 166 4.94 -17.25 2.19
C GLY A 166 6.26 -16.56 2.55
N TYR A 167 6.70 -15.65 1.68
CA TYR A 167 8.01 -15.03 1.82
C TYR A 167 7.98 -13.55 1.43
N LEU A 168 8.73 -12.73 2.18
CA LEU A 168 9.20 -11.43 1.73
C LEU A 168 10.54 -11.64 1.01
N THR A 169 10.65 -11.28 -0.25
CA THR A 169 11.84 -11.56 -1.06
C THR A 169 12.24 -10.39 -1.94
N PRO A 170 13.55 -10.14 -2.11
CA PRO A 170 14.01 -9.08 -3.00
C PRO A 170 13.65 -9.41 -4.45
N LYS A 171 13.22 -8.41 -5.18
CA LYS A 171 13.03 -8.46 -6.63
C LYS A 171 13.54 -7.16 -7.22
N THR A 172 14.27 -7.25 -8.32
CA THR A 172 14.55 -6.04 -9.09
C THR A 172 13.23 -5.62 -9.72
N ILE A 173 12.64 -4.54 -9.21
CA ILE A 173 11.49 -3.92 -9.84
C ILE A 173 12.08 -3.09 -10.97
N ALA A 174 11.83 -3.50 -12.21
CA ALA A 174 12.23 -2.71 -13.36
C ALA A 174 11.56 -1.33 -13.23
N GLY A 175 12.35 -0.33 -12.89
CA GLY A 175 11.89 1.06 -12.93
C GLY A 175 11.55 1.38 -14.38
N ASN A 176 10.35 1.90 -14.57
CA ASN A 176 10.00 2.56 -15.83
C ASN A 176 10.78 3.86 -15.97
#